data_d451ed5b0d3fe64c87a0ca73f6ff6c07
#
_entry.id   d451ed5b0d3fe64c87a0ca73f6ff6c07
#
_cell.length_a   1.000
_cell.length_b   1.000
_cell.length_c   1.000
_cell.angle_alpha   90.00
_cell.angle_beta   90.00
_cell.angle_gamma   90.00
#
_symmetry.space_group_name_H-M   'P 1'
#
loop_
_entity.id
_entity.type
_entity.pdbx_description
1 polymer ?
#
loop_
_entity_poly.entity_id
_entity_poly.type
_entity_poly.pdbx_seq_one_letter_code
_entity_poly.pdbx_strand_id
1 'polypeptide(L)'
;MEVSALIGKYPAKLDEKNRLFVPAKLRAELGDDFYVTLGVNCGHSCLTVYTAADWQKLSENYNNLPISQRSAATSLIFMNATQCNPDKQFRFTLTQFLLKFAKIERDVMIVGRAGQAEIWDAEEFKRFEEENLTPEKLLASLEAIGI
;
A
#
# COMPACT_ATOMS: atom_id res chain seq x y z
N MET A 1 17.43 -12.75 -10.51
CA MET A 1 16.39 -12.35 -9.54
C MET A 1 16.47 -10.87 -9.27
N GLU A 2 15.38 -10.17 -9.42
CA GLU A 2 15.34 -8.73 -9.20
C GLU A 2 15.18 -8.39 -7.73
N VAL A 3 15.89 -7.36 -7.29
CA VAL A 3 15.74 -6.82 -5.95
C VAL A 3 14.71 -5.68 -6.00
N SER A 4 13.71 -5.72 -5.13
CA SER A 4 12.69 -4.67 -5.10
C SER A 4 13.31 -3.35 -4.62
N ALA A 5 12.96 -2.25 -5.31
CA ALA A 5 13.26 -0.89 -4.89
C ALA A 5 12.17 -0.32 -3.97
N LEU A 6 11.06 -1.07 -3.76
CA LEU A 6 9.99 -0.64 -2.86
C LEU A 6 10.36 -0.96 -1.42
N ILE A 7 11.24 -0.15 -0.85
CA ILE A 7 11.70 -0.26 0.53
C ILE A 7 11.75 1.13 1.15
N GLY A 8 11.76 1.18 2.47
CA GLY A 8 11.92 2.41 3.23
C GLY A 8 10.61 3.04 3.68
N LYS A 9 10.73 4.11 4.42
CA LYS A 9 9.63 4.88 4.99
C LYS A 9 9.76 6.33 4.56
N TYR A 10 8.66 6.91 4.07
CA TYR A 10 8.67 8.25 3.47
C TYR A 10 7.51 9.07 4.04
N PRO A 11 7.79 10.01 4.95
CA PRO A 11 6.75 10.92 5.45
C PRO A 11 6.23 11.80 4.30
N ALA A 12 4.93 12.04 4.31
CA ALA A 12 4.30 12.89 3.31
C ALA A 12 3.11 13.60 3.92
N LYS A 13 2.58 14.59 3.19
CA LYS A 13 1.38 15.30 3.62
C LYS A 13 0.37 15.29 2.48
N LEU A 14 -0.87 14.96 2.84
CA LEU A 14 -1.99 15.06 1.92
C LEU A 14 -2.29 16.53 1.68
N ASP A 15 -2.44 16.94 0.42
CA ASP A 15 -2.80 18.31 0.10
C ASP A 15 -4.32 18.51 0.16
N GLU A 16 -4.77 19.73 -0.07
CA GLU A 16 -6.19 20.10 0.01
C GLU A 16 -7.06 19.39 -1.04
N LYS A 17 -6.44 18.86 -2.09
CA LYS A 17 -7.15 18.14 -3.16
C LYS A 17 -6.96 16.63 -3.04
N ASN A 18 -6.61 16.15 -1.84
CA ASN A 18 -6.41 14.73 -1.56
C ASN A 18 -5.31 14.09 -2.41
N ARG A 19 -4.25 14.85 -2.69
CA ARG A 19 -3.12 14.36 -3.49
C ARG A 19 -1.90 14.15 -2.61
N LEU A 20 -1.10 13.15 -3.01
CA LEU A 20 0.19 12.83 -2.43
C LEU A 20 1.25 12.82 -3.52
N PHE A 21 2.47 13.17 -3.16
CA PHE A 21 3.61 12.96 -4.07
C PHE A 21 4.09 11.53 -3.98
N VAL A 22 4.45 10.95 -5.13
CA VAL A 22 5.16 9.68 -5.13
C VAL A 22 6.58 9.92 -4.64
N PRO A 23 7.03 9.24 -3.58
CA PRO A 23 8.42 9.40 -3.13
C PRO A 23 9.40 9.12 -4.26
N ALA A 24 10.41 9.97 -4.39
CA ALA A 24 11.35 9.90 -5.52
C ALA A 24 11.95 8.51 -5.70
N LYS A 25 12.31 7.85 -4.60
CA LYS A 25 12.92 6.53 -4.64
C LYS A 25 11.99 5.41 -5.07
N LEU A 26 10.67 5.63 -5.04
CA LEU A 26 9.68 4.63 -5.43
C LEU A 26 9.18 4.83 -6.86
N ARG A 27 9.52 5.95 -7.52
CA ARG A 27 8.94 6.33 -8.81
C ARG A 27 9.26 5.34 -9.92
N ALA A 28 10.48 4.85 -9.97
CA ALA A 28 10.90 3.97 -11.05
C ALA A 28 10.13 2.65 -11.05
N GLU A 29 9.93 2.05 -9.87
CA GLU A 29 9.25 0.77 -9.78
C GLU A 29 7.73 0.92 -9.84
N LEU A 30 7.16 1.97 -9.25
CA LEU A 30 5.72 2.23 -9.34
C LEU A 30 5.30 2.66 -10.74
N GLY A 31 6.16 3.40 -11.43
CA GLY A 31 5.89 3.82 -12.81
C GLY A 31 4.77 4.87 -12.91
N ASP A 32 4.20 4.96 -14.10
CA ASP A 32 3.16 5.94 -14.42
C ASP A 32 1.76 5.42 -14.16
N ASP A 33 1.63 4.19 -13.69
CA ASP A 33 0.35 3.52 -13.56
C ASP A 33 0.44 2.50 -12.42
N PHE A 34 -0.25 2.77 -11.34
CA PHE A 34 -0.32 1.85 -10.21
C PHE A 34 -1.71 1.92 -9.59
N TYR A 35 -2.01 1.00 -8.70
CA TYR A 35 -3.35 0.84 -8.13
C TYR A 35 -3.31 0.90 -6.62
N VAL A 36 -4.29 1.58 -6.03
CA VAL A 36 -4.41 1.69 -4.58
C VAL A 36 -5.77 1.16 -4.17
N THR A 37 -5.80 0.33 -3.15
CA THR A 37 -7.04 -0.20 -2.59
C THR A 37 -6.91 -0.39 -1.09
N LEU A 38 -7.96 -0.92 -0.47
CA LEU A 38 -7.97 -1.18 0.96
C LEU A 38 -6.84 -2.14 1.34
N GLY A 39 -6.23 -1.90 2.48
CA GLY A 39 -5.18 -2.74 3.00
C GLY A 39 -5.35 -3.00 4.49
N VAL A 40 -4.73 -4.06 4.96
CA VAL A 40 -4.69 -4.41 6.36
C VAL A 40 -3.33 -5.01 6.68
N ASN A 41 -2.77 -4.62 7.82
CA ASN A 41 -1.50 -5.14 8.28
C ASN A 41 -1.52 -5.24 9.79
N CYS A 42 -1.37 -6.46 10.31
CA CYS A 42 -1.41 -6.74 11.75
C CYS A 42 -2.63 -6.11 12.44
N GLY A 43 -3.79 -6.18 11.79
CA GLY A 43 -5.04 -5.66 12.32
C GLY A 43 -5.25 -4.17 12.15
N HIS A 44 -4.30 -3.45 11.56
CA HIS A 44 -4.41 -2.02 11.29
C HIS A 44 -4.90 -1.77 9.88
N SER A 45 -5.79 -0.78 9.72
CA SER A 45 -6.25 -0.33 8.41
C SER A 45 -5.17 0.52 7.75
N CYS A 46 -4.93 0.26 6.49
CA CYS A 46 -4.01 1.07 5.67
C CYS A 46 -4.47 0.97 4.21
N LEU A 47 -3.69 1.51 3.30
CA LEU A 47 -3.92 1.35 1.87
C LEU A 47 -2.77 0.57 1.26
N THR A 48 -3.09 -0.37 0.39
CA THR A 48 -2.07 -1.13 -0.34
C THR A 48 -1.90 -0.55 -1.73
N VAL A 49 -0.64 -0.38 -2.13
CA VAL A 49 -0.27 0.13 -3.45
C VAL A 49 0.32 -1.03 -4.26
N TYR A 50 -0.30 -1.33 -5.38
CA TYR A 50 0.13 -2.39 -6.29
C TYR A 50 0.73 -1.77 -7.55
N THR A 51 1.89 -2.26 -7.97
CA THR A 51 2.39 -1.96 -9.31
C THR A 51 1.40 -2.53 -10.34
N ALA A 52 1.45 -2.05 -11.58
CA ALA A 52 0.60 -2.59 -12.64
C ALA A 52 0.81 -4.10 -12.80
N ALA A 53 2.05 -4.58 -12.71
CA ALA A 53 2.35 -6.01 -12.82
C ALA A 53 1.73 -6.82 -11.68
N ASP A 54 1.83 -6.33 -10.43
CA ASP A 54 1.26 -7.03 -9.28
C ASP A 54 -0.26 -6.97 -9.27
N TRP A 55 -0.84 -5.87 -9.76
CA TRP A 55 -2.30 -5.77 -9.92
C TRP A 55 -2.81 -6.81 -10.92
N GLN A 56 -2.05 -7.04 -12.00
CA GLN A 56 -2.40 -8.06 -12.97
C GLN A 56 -2.38 -9.46 -12.34
N LYS A 57 -1.35 -9.76 -11.54
CA LYS A 57 -1.27 -11.05 -10.84
C LYS A 57 -2.43 -11.24 -9.87
N LEU A 58 -2.78 -10.20 -9.13
CA LEU A 58 -3.91 -10.23 -8.21
C LEU A 58 -5.21 -10.49 -8.98
N SER A 59 -5.38 -9.86 -10.14
CA SER A 59 -6.56 -10.04 -10.98
C SER A 59 -6.65 -11.46 -11.53
N GLU A 60 -5.51 -12.04 -11.92
CA GLU A 60 -5.46 -13.44 -12.39
C GLU A 60 -5.83 -14.40 -11.26
N ASN A 61 -5.30 -14.17 -10.06
CA ASN A 61 -5.63 -14.99 -8.89
C ASN A 61 -7.11 -14.88 -8.52
N TYR A 62 -7.68 -13.68 -8.64
CA TYR A 62 -9.11 -13.46 -8.44
C TYR A 62 -9.95 -14.30 -9.40
N ASN A 63 -9.55 -14.35 -10.69
CA ASN A 63 -10.28 -15.11 -11.69
C ASN A 63 -10.26 -16.62 -11.43
N ASN A 64 -9.31 -17.09 -10.63
CA ASN A 64 -9.20 -18.50 -10.24
C ASN A 64 -9.95 -18.82 -8.94
N LEU A 65 -10.55 -17.82 -8.29
CA LEU A 65 -11.35 -18.06 -7.08
C LEU A 65 -12.68 -18.76 -7.44
N PRO A 66 -13.18 -19.63 -6.55
CA PRO A 66 -14.55 -20.11 -6.66
C PRO A 66 -15.53 -18.95 -6.66
N ILE A 67 -16.63 -19.07 -7.42
CA ILE A 67 -17.64 -18.01 -7.55
C ILE A 67 -18.12 -17.55 -6.17
N SER A 68 -18.27 -18.47 -5.22
CA SER A 68 -18.75 -18.17 -3.87
C SER A 68 -17.82 -17.22 -3.10
N GLN A 69 -16.53 -17.13 -3.49
CA GLN A 69 -15.56 -16.27 -2.81
C GLN A 69 -15.32 -14.96 -3.56
N ARG A 70 -15.77 -14.85 -4.83
CA ARG A 70 -15.50 -13.66 -5.64
C ARG A 70 -16.25 -12.44 -5.15
N SER A 71 -17.45 -12.60 -4.62
CA SER A 71 -18.30 -11.48 -4.20
C SER A 71 -17.62 -10.63 -3.13
N ALA A 72 -17.03 -11.26 -2.11
CA ALA A 72 -16.31 -10.54 -1.06
C ALA A 72 -15.08 -9.82 -1.62
N ALA A 73 -14.28 -10.50 -2.45
CA ALA A 73 -13.10 -9.90 -3.06
C ALA A 73 -13.48 -8.71 -3.94
N THR A 74 -14.55 -8.84 -4.73
CA THR A 74 -15.07 -7.75 -5.56
C THR A 74 -15.44 -6.55 -4.71
N SER A 75 -16.22 -6.76 -3.65
CA SER A 75 -16.73 -5.68 -2.81
C SER A 75 -15.64 -4.98 -1.99
N LEU A 76 -14.64 -5.72 -1.53
CA LEU A 76 -13.61 -5.17 -0.64
C LEU A 76 -12.42 -4.62 -1.42
N ILE A 77 -11.98 -5.32 -2.45
CA ILE A 77 -10.74 -4.97 -3.15
C ILE A 77 -11.02 -4.15 -4.42
N PHE A 78 -11.78 -4.73 -5.36
CA PHE A 78 -11.91 -4.15 -6.69
C PHE A 78 -12.83 -2.93 -6.72
N MET A 79 -13.94 -2.95 -6.01
CA MET A 79 -14.89 -1.84 -6.02
C MET A 79 -14.32 -0.59 -5.35
N ASN A 80 -13.33 -0.75 -4.49
CA ASN A 80 -12.72 0.37 -3.76
C ASN A 80 -11.37 0.77 -4.31
N ALA A 81 -10.88 0.08 -5.34
CA ALA A 81 -9.59 0.39 -5.93
C ALA A 81 -9.67 1.64 -6.79
N THR A 82 -8.55 2.35 -6.86
CA THR A 82 -8.39 3.46 -7.79
C THR A 82 -7.10 3.27 -8.58
N GLN A 83 -7.18 3.51 -9.87
CA GLN A 83 -6.00 3.55 -10.72
C GLN A 83 -5.37 4.93 -10.59
N CYS A 84 -4.09 4.97 -10.31
CA CYS A 84 -3.36 6.20 -10.11
C CYS A 84 -2.40 6.44 -11.26
N ASN A 85 -2.54 7.61 -11.88
CA ASN A 85 -1.65 8.08 -12.95
C ASN A 85 -1.06 9.41 -12.49
N PRO A 86 0.13 9.41 -11.89
CA PRO A 86 0.71 10.64 -11.36
C PRO A 86 0.84 11.72 -12.44
N ASP A 87 0.63 12.97 -12.04
CA ASP A 87 0.78 14.11 -12.94
C ASP A 87 2.26 14.44 -13.18
N LYS A 88 2.53 15.54 -13.90
CA LYS A 88 3.90 15.95 -14.22
C LYS A 88 4.74 16.28 -12.99
N GLN A 89 4.10 16.53 -11.86
CA GLN A 89 4.76 16.81 -10.59
C GLN A 89 4.78 15.58 -9.68
N PHE A 90 4.47 14.41 -10.22
CA PHE A 90 4.46 13.14 -9.49
C PHE A 90 3.41 13.08 -8.37
N ARG A 91 2.30 13.79 -8.53
CA ARG A 91 1.19 13.77 -7.57
C ARG A 91 0.10 12.83 -8.06
N PHE A 92 -0.49 12.10 -7.13
CA PHE A 92 -1.65 11.26 -7.41
C PHE A 92 -2.74 11.52 -6.39
N THR A 93 -3.99 11.30 -6.78
CA THR A 93 -5.15 11.62 -5.96
C THR A 93 -5.73 10.33 -5.36
N LEU A 94 -6.06 10.40 -4.08
CA LEU A 94 -6.77 9.31 -3.40
C LEU A 94 -8.24 9.68 -3.23
N THR A 95 -9.10 8.66 -3.29
CA THR A 95 -10.54 8.87 -3.10
C THR A 95 -10.83 9.14 -1.62
N GLN A 96 -11.92 9.86 -1.38
CA GLN A 96 -12.37 10.15 -0.02
C GLN A 96 -12.64 8.86 0.76
N PHE A 97 -13.20 7.85 0.10
CA PHE A 97 -13.48 6.57 0.73
C PHE A 97 -12.20 5.89 1.24
N LEU A 98 -11.16 5.85 0.41
CA LEU A 98 -9.88 5.24 0.80
C LEU A 98 -9.25 5.98 1.98
N LEU A 99 -9.24 7.29 1.92
CA LEU A 99 -8.70 8.12 3.01
C LEU A 99 -9.43 7.84 4.32
N LYS A 100 -10.74 7.75 4.28
CA LYS A 100 -11.56 7.50 5.46
C LYS A 100 -11.32 6.11 6.04
N PHE A 101 -11.23 5.11 5.18
CA PHE A 101 -10.95 3.74 5.63
C PHE A 101 -9.62 3.67 6.38
N ALA A 102 -8.59 4.32 5.87
CA ALA A 102 -7.26 4.31 6.47
C ALA A 102 -7.07 5.37 7.55
N LYS A 103 -8.13 6.13 7.87
CA LYS A 103 -8.11 7.18 8.89
C LYS A 103 -7.11 8.30 8.60
N ILE A 104 -6.83 8.55 7.32
CA ILE A 104 -5.86 9.55 6.89
C ILE A 104 -6.53 10.92 6.88
N GLU A 105 -5.96 11.86 7.62
CA GLU A 105 -6.42 13.25 7.64
C GLU A 105 -5.45 14.17 6.91
N ARG A 106 -4.16 14.09 7.26
CA ARG A 106 -3.14 14.96 6.66
C ARG A 106 -1.76 14.32 6.61
N ASP A 107 -1.22 13.93 7.78
CA ASP A 107 0.12 13.39 7.87
C ASP A 107 0.11 11.90 7.53
N VAL A 108 0.98 11.51 6.61
CA VAL A 108 0.96 10.21 5.97
C VAL A 108 2.34 9.58 6.06
N MET A 109 2.39 8.28 6.17
CA MET A 109 3.62 7.52 5.99
C MET A 109 3.44 6.59 4.79
N ILE A 110 4.31 6.73 3.81
CA ILE A 110 4.34 5.82 2.66
C ILE A 110 5.50 4.86 2.88
N VAL A 111 5.22 3.57 2.83
CA VAL A 111 6.24 2.56 3.13
C VAL A 111 6.38 1.57 2.00
N GLY A 112 7.63 1.19 1.70
CA GLY A 112 7.91 0.12 0.76
C GLY A 112 7.91 -1.22 1.47
N ARG A 113 7.29 -2.23 0.86
CA ARG A 113 7.13 -3.55 1.43
C ARG A 113 7.62 -4.65 0.50
N ALA A 114 8.76 -4.41 -0.16
CA ALA A 114 9.40 -5.44 -1.00
C ALA A 114 8.43 -6.05 -2.02
N GLY A 115 8.08 -5.27 -3.04
CA GLY A 115 7.16 -5.67 -4.12
C GLY A 115 5.84 -4.94 -4.07
N GLN A 116 5.48 -4.38 -2.93
CA GLN A 116 4.30 -3.56 -2.74
C GLN A 116 4.68 -2.32 -1.93
N ALA A 117 3.77 -1.37 -1.88
CA ALA A 117 3.89 -0.23 -0.96
C ALA A 117 2.59 -0.10 -0.18
N GLU A 118 2.65 0.63 0.92
CA GLU A 118 1.48 0.93 1.72
C GLU A 118 1.43 2.42 2.02
N ILE A 119 0.23 2.93 2.18
CA ILE A 119 -0.01 4.31 2.59
C ILE A 119 -0.75 4.26 3.92
N TRP A 120 -0.19 4.92 4.92
CA TRP A 120 -0.70 4.89 6.29
C TRP A 120 -0.97 6.30 6.79
N ASP A 121 -1.98 6.44 7.64
CA ASP A 121 -2.02 7.57 8.54
C ASP A 121 -0.79 7.53 9.44
N ALA A 122 -0.12 8.67 9.64
CA ALA A 122 1.15 8.69 10.36
C ALA A 122 1.02 8.19 11.81
N GLU A 123 -0.07 8.55 12.51
CA GLU A 123 -0.30 8.11 13.88
C GLU A 123 -0.64 6.63 13.96
N GLU A 124 -1.42 6.13 13.02
CA GLU A 124 -1.73 4.70 12.93
C GLU A 124 -0.47 3.88 12.69
N PHE A 125 0.41 4.37 11.81
CA PHE A 125 1.68 3.71 11.52
C PHE A 125 2.58 3.67 12.75
N LYS A 126 2.59 4.74 13.52
CA LYS A 126 3.37 4.79 14.76
C LYS A 126 2.89 3.72 15.75
N ARG A 127 1.58 3.55 15.89
CA ARG A 127 1.01 2.48 16.74
C ARG A 127 1.41 1.10 16.23
N PHE A 128 1.36 0.89 14.91
CA PHE A 128 1.80 -0.35 14.30
C PHE A 128 3.27 -0.63 14.65
N GLU A 129 4.14 0.36 14.54
CA GLU A 129 5.56 0.18 14.86
C GLU A 129 5.78 -0.13 16.34
N GLU A 130 5.10 0.57 17.22
CA GLU A 130 5.21 0.31 18.66
C GLU A 130 4.82 -1.12 19.04
N GLU A 131 3.83 -1.69 18.38
CA GLU A 131 3.36 -3.04 18.62
C GLU A 131 4.27 -4.11 17.98
N ASN A 132 4.92 -3.80 16.88
CA ASN A 132 5.56 -4.83 16.03
C ASN A 132 7.07 -4.75 15.94
N LEU A 133 7.70 -3.61 16.25
CA LEU A 133 9.15 -3.49 16.21
C LEU A 133 9.75 -3.97 17.51
N THR A 134 9.81 -5.28 17.69
CA THR A 134 10.43 -5.90 18.87
C THR A 134 11.56 -6.81 18.45
N PRO A 135 12.59 -6.99 19.32
CA PRO A 135 13.68 -7.92 19.00
C PRO A 135 13.20 -9.36 18.75
N GLU A 136 12.18 -9.80 19.48
CA GLU A 136 11.63 -11.15 19.32
C GLU A 136 11.01 -11.34 17.93
N LYS A 137 10.21 -10.37 17.47
CA LYS A 137 9.59 -10.43 16.14
C LYS A 137 10.63 -10.31 15.04
N LEU A 138 11.65 -9.48 15.24
CA LEU A 138 12.75 -9.37 14.28
C LEU A 138 13.49 -10.69 14.16
N LEU A 139 13.82 -11.33 15.29
CA LEU A 139 14.50 -12.63 15.27
C LEU A 139 13.69 -13.68 14.54
N ALA A 140 12.39 -13.75 14.84
CA ALA A 140 11.49 -14.69 14.17
C ALA A 140 11.45 -14.46 12.64
N SER A 141 11.45 -13.19 12.23
CA SER A 141 11.45 -12.83 10.80
C SER A 141 12.77 -13.22 10.12
N LEU A 142 13.89 -12.99 10.77
CA LEU A 142 15.19 -13.38 10.23
C LEU A 142 15.32 -14.88 10.11
N GLU A 143 14.84 -15.62 11.10
CA GLU A 143 14.83 -17.09 11.05
C GLU A 143 13.94 -17.59 9.91
N ALA A 144 12.78 -16.98 9.71
CA ALA A 144 11.87 -17.34 8.62
C ALA A 144 12.50 -17.10 7.25
N ILE A 145 13.34 -16.07 7.12
CA ILE A 145 14.05 -15.76 5.86
C ILE A 145 15.24 -16.71 5.67
N GLY A 146 15.73 -17.34 6.73
CA GLY A 146 16.83 -18.27 6.66
C GLY A 146 18.20 -17.68 7.01
N ILE A 147 18.19 -16.63 7.79
CA ILE A 147 19.44 -15.97 8.22
C ILE A 147 19.79 -16.29 9.68
#